data_fe12fefbc85d9f047b19f357d973cf6b
#
_entry.id   fe12fefbc85d9f047b19f357d973cf6b
#
_cell.length_a   1.000
_cell.length_b   1.000
_cell.length_c   1.000
_cell.angle_alpha   90.00
_cell.angle_beta   90.00
_cell.angle_gamma   90.00
#
_symmetry.space_group_name_H-M   'P 1'
#
loop_
_entity.id
_entity.type
_entity.pdbx_description
1 polymer ?
#
loop_
_entity_poly.entity_id
_entity_poly.type
_entity_poly.pdbx_seq_one_letter_code
_entity_poly.pdbx_strand_id
1 'polypeptide(L)'
;TPLVGVLKGDESIATVGAIAPVGPVTFDAWYLDLQETFDSYTVGAKSSLDFSGVTLGLDARYASLTLDDSVANALSVDDANSIAKIMLTAKMGIVSAKVLYAMTDEDGGLTALDNDAVTTVNGWSTTVNGKADADYWQTSLGLDILSNLNLSANYNNLQYVNASAQDLTE
;
A
#
# COMPACT_ATOMS: atom_id res chain seq x y z
N THR A 1 -7.91 5.45 12.94
CA THR A 1 -7.94 6.18 11.64
C THR A 1 -7.25 7.52 11.83
N PRO A 2 -6.29 7.92 10.98
CA PRO A 2 -5.55 9.18 11.14
C PRO A 2 -6.44 10.43 11.05
N LEU A 3 -7.62 10.35 10.44
CA LEU A 3 -8.55 11.46 10.26
C LEU A 3 -9.65 11.56 11.35
N VAL A 4 -9.54 10.81 12.44
CA VAL A 4 -10.50 10.93 13.56
C VAL A 4 -10.40 12.31 14.20
N GLY A 5 -11.52 13.04 14.22
CA GLY A 5 -11.62 14.40 14.74
C GLY A 5 -11.55 15.50 13.69
N VAL A 6 -11.26 15.16 12.43
CA VAL A 6 -11.28 16.07 11.27
C VAL A 6 -12.60 15.92 10.50
N LEU A 7 -13.09 14.68 10.35
CA LEU A 7 -14.37 14.40 9.69
C LEU A 7 -15.55 14.89 10.54
N LYS A 8 -16.46 15.61 9.91
CA LYS A 8 -17.69 16.13 10.52
C LYS A 8 -18.87 15.15 10.40
N GLY A 9 -18.76 14.17 9.47
CA GLY A 9 -19.73 13.11 9.24
C GLY A 9 -20.83 13.44 8.23
N ASP A 10 -20.69 14.52 7.49
CA ASP A 10 -21.60 14.96 6.42
C ASP A 10 -20.89 15.16 5.08
N GLU A 11 -19.63 14.74 4.97
CA GLU A 11 -18.84 14.83 3.73
C GLU A 11 -19.34 13.86 2.65
N SER A 12 -19.38 14.35 1.44
CA SER A 12 -19.69 13.54 0.25
C SER A 12 -18.44 12.87 -0.28
N ILE A 13 -18.56 11.61 -0.70
CA ILE A 13 -17.49 10.85 -1.37
C ILE A 13 -17.87 10.67 -2.83
N ALA A 14 -16.97 11.05 -3.73
CA ALA A 14 -17.05 10.73 -5.16
C ALA A 14 -15.88 9.84 -5.55
N THR A 15 -16.14 8.81 -6.34
CA THR A 15 -15.08 7.95 -6.87
C THR A 15 -15.36 7.58 -8.32
N VAL A 16 -14.30 7.52 -9.12
CA VAL A 16 -14.33 7.05 -10.50
C VAL A 16 -13.12 6.19 -10.77
N GLY A 17 -13.28 5.13 -11.55
CA GLY A 17 -12.18 4.24 -11.87
C GLY A 17 -12.31 3.58 -13.22
N ALA A 18 -11.20 3.06 -13.71
CA ALA A 18 -11.11 2.28 -14.95
C ALA A 18 -10.22 1.06 -14.72
N ILE A 19 -10.61 -0.06 -15.30
CA ILE A 19 -9.83 -1.31 -15.30
C ILE A 19 -9.72 -1.76 -16.75
N ALA A 20 -8.50 -2.03 -17.20
CA ALA A 20 -8.19 -2.40 -18.57
C ALA A 20 -7.28 -3.65 -18.61
N PRO A 21 -7.78 -4.84 -18.96
CA PRO A 21 -6.95 -6.00 -19.25
C PRO A 21 -6.26 -5.83 -20.62
N VAL A 22 -4.95 -5.95 -20.65
CA VAL A 22 -4.13 -5.88 -21.86
C VAL A 22 -3.15 -7.05 -21.87
N GLY A 23 -3.47 -8.09 -22.64
CA GLY A 23 -2.71 -9.33 -22.63
C GLY A 23 -2.68 -9.97 -21.24
N PRO A 24 -1.51 -10.32 -20.70
CA PRO A 24 -1.40 -10.90 -19.36
C PRO A 24 -1.41 -9.87 -18.22
N VAL A 25 -1.50 -8.58 -18.54
CA VAL A 25 -1.47 -7.50 -17.54
C VAL A 25 -2.84 -6.84 -17.43
N THR A 26 -3.29 -6.62 -16.22
CA THR A 26 -4.47 -5.79 -15.91
C THR A 26 -3.99 -4.48 -15.30
N PHE A 27 -4.33 -3.38 -15.95
CA PHE A 27 -4.13 -2.04 -15.42
C PHE A 27 -5.39 -1.56 -14.72
N ASP A 28 -5.23 -0.80 -13.65
CA ASP A 28 -6.32 -0.09 -13.00
C ASP A 28 -5.90 1.34 -12.66
N ALA A 29 -6.87 2.24 -12.71
CA ALA A 29 -6.70 3.63 -12.29
C ALA A 29 -7.96 4.09 -11.56
N TRP A 30 -7.80 4.76 -10.44
CA TRP A 30 -8.89 5.24 -9.60
C TRP A 30 -8.61 6.67 -9.15
N TYR A 31 -9.66 7.46 -9.11
CA TYR A 31 -9.69 8.77 -8.47
C TYR A 31 -10.79 8.75 -7.40
N LEU A 32 -10.49 9.32 -6.25
CA LEU A 32 -11.41 9.48 -5.13
C LEU A 32 -11.29 10.92 -4.62
N ASP A 33 -12.43 11.54 -4.38
CA ASP A 33 -12.56 12.84 -3.75
C ASP A 33 -13.44 12.67 -2.50
N LEU A 34 -12.93 13.11 -1.37
CA LEU A 34 -13.68 13.27 -0.12
C LEU A 34 -13.78 14.77 0.16
N GLN A 35 -14.96 15.29 -0.04
CA GLN A 35 -15.28 16.72 0.01
C GLN A 35 -14.63 17.41 1.21
N GLU A 36 -13.97 18.56 0.98
CA GLU A 36 -13.30 19.39 2.00
C GLU A 36 -12.31 18.60 2.90
N THR A 37 -11.81 17.47 2.43
CA THR A 37 -10.92 16.61 3.22
C THR A 37 -9.67 16.21 2.45
N PHE A 38 -9.82 15.51 1.33
CA PHE A 38 -8.70 15.13 0.46
C PHE A 38 -9.17 14.64 -0.89
N ASP A 39 -8.28 14.68 -1.86
CA ASP A 39 -8.37 13.92 -3.10
C ASP A 39 -7.25 12.89 -3.21
N SER A 40 -7.51 11.82 -3.93
CA SER A 40 -6.55 10.74 -4.11
C SER A 40 -6.66 10.13 -5.50
N TYR A 41 -5.52 9.80 -6.10
CA TYR A 41 -5.48 8.97 -7.29
C TYR A 41 -4.57 7.76 -7.09
N THR A 42 -4.92 6.68 -7.77
CA THR A 42 -4.19 5.42 -7.72
C THR A 42 -4.07 4.86 -9.11
N VAL A 43 -2.88 4.37 -9.46
CA VAL A 43 -2.66 3.58 -10.66
C VAL A 43 -2.00 2.26 -10.31
N GLY A 44 -2.43 1.18 -10.94
CA GLY A 44 -1.93 -0.15 -10.67
C GLY A 44 -1.76 -1.00 -11.92
N ALA A 45 -0.87 -1.98 -11.83
CA ALA A 45 -0.67 -3.01 -12.83
C ALA A 45 -0.48 -4.36 -12.14
N LYS A 46 -1.28 -5.35 -12.53
CA LYS A 46 -1.22 -6.73 -12.02
C LYS A 46 -1.04 -7.71 -13.14
N SER A 47 -0.22 -8.72 -12.92
CA SER A 47 -0.04 -9.83 -13.84
C SER A 47 0.09 -11.14 -13.08
N SER A 48 -0.39 -12.22 -13.70
CA SER A 48 -0.17 -13.59 -13.23
C SER A 48 0.15 -14.46 -14.45
N LEU A 49 1.29 -15.12 -14.39
CA LEU A 49 1.82 -15.95 -15.47
C LEU A 49 2.07 -17.36 -14.96
N ASP A 50 1.51 -18.35 -15.62
CA ASP A 50 1.78 -19.76 -15.36
C ASP A 50 2.84 -20.27 -16.34
N PHE A 51 3.96 -20.74 -15.82
CA PHE A 51 5.07 -21.22 -16.60
C PHE A 51 5.59 -22.56 -16.05
N SER A 52 5.33 -23.64 -16.77
CA SER A 52 5.84 -25.00 -16.42
C SER A 52 5.62 -25.41 -14.97
N GLY A 53 4.43 -25.13 -14.42
CA GLY A 53 4.09 -25.51 -13.04
C GLY A 53 4.55 -24.49 -11.98
N VAL A 54 5.06 -23.35 -12.40
CA VAL A 54 5.33 -22.19 -11.55
C VAL A 54 4.34 -21.07 -11.91
N THR A 55 3.62 -20.56 -10.94
CA THR A 55 2.81 -19.34 -11.09
C THR A 55 3.61 -18.16 -10.57
N LEU A 56 3.84 -17.19 -11.43
CA LEU A 56 4.50 -15.92 -11.09
C LEU A 56 3.48 -14.80 -11.06
N GLY A 57 3.46 -14.00 -9.99
CA GLY A 57 2.59 -12.83 -9.87
C GLY A 57 3.42 -11.55 -9.72
N LEU A 58 2.91 -10.49 -10.33
CA LEU A 58 3.38 -9.11 -10.17
C LEU A 58 2.20 -8.23 -9.78
N ASP A 59 2.39 -7.37 -8.78
CA ASP A 59 1.47 -6.27 -8.45
C ASP A 59 2.33 -5.02 -8.21
N ALA A 60 2.18 -4.00 -9.06
CA ALA A 60 2.84 -2.71 -8.92
C ALA A 60 1.77 -1.63 -8.80
N ARG A 61 1.98 -0.68 -7.88
CA ARG A 61 1.00 0.38 -7.61
C ARG A 61 1.68 1.66 -7.18
N TYR A 62 1.14 2.76 -7.64
CA TYR A 62 1.40 4.09 -7.13
C TYR A 62 0.07 4.70 -6.65
N ALA A 63 0.09 5.34 -5.49
CA ALA A 63 -1.03 6.11 -4.97
C ALA A 63 -0.52 7.46 -4.47
N SER A 64 -1.31 8.50 -4.69
CA SER A 64 -1.09 9.83 -4.14
C SER A 64 -2.39 10.29 -3.47
N LEU A 65 -2.25 10.96 -2.35
CA LEU A 65 -3.33 11.57 -1.60
C LEU A 65 -2.91 12.99 -1.23
N THR A 66 -3.73 13.96 -1.61
CA THR A 66 -3.54 15.37 -1.27
C THR A 66 -4.60 15.79 -0.26
N LEU A 67 -4.18 16.19 0.92
CA LEU A 67 -5.08 16.72 1.95
C LEU A 67 -5.51 18.16 1.60
N ASP A 68 -6.72 18.52 1.98
CA ASP A 68 -7.12 19.92 2.01
C ASP A 68 -6.25 20.71 3.02
N ASP A 69 -5.91 21.94 2.72
CA ASP A 69 -5.05 22.80 3.56
C ASP A 69 -5.54 22.88 5.01
N SER A 70 -6.85 22.92 5.21
CA SER A 70 -7.46 22.97 6.54
C SER A 70 -7.24 21.71 7.34
N VAL A 71 -7.23 20.55 6.67
CA VAL A 71 -7.01 19.23 7.25
C VAL A 71 -5.53 19.02 7.55
N ALA A 72 -4.65 19.32 6.60
CA ALA A 72 -3.20 19.23 6.77
C ALA A 72 -2.74 20.09 7.95
N ASN A 73 -3.21 21.34 8.02
CA ASN A 73 -2.90 22.24 9.14
C ASN A 73 -3.44 21.71 10.48
N ALA A 74 -4.67 21.16 10.52
CA ALA A 74 -5.25 20.61 11.74
C ALA A 74 -4.50 19.39 12.27
N LEU A 75 -3.96 18.57 11.35
CA LEU A 75 -3.16 17.38 11.68
C LEU A 75 -1.69 17.70 11.90
N SER A 76 -1.22 18.90 11.51
CA SER A 76 0.20 19.30 11.51
C SER A 76 1.07 18.35 10.67
N VAL A 77 0.59 17.98 9.48
CA VAL A 77 1.25 17.15 8.50
C VAL A 77 1.32 17.86 7.16
N ASP A 78 2.15 17.37 6.25
CA ASP A 78 2.19 17.85 4.87
C ASP A 78 0.90 17.46 4.13
N ASP A 79 0.48 18.29 3.17
CA ASP A 79 -0.71 18.03 2.37
C ASP A 79 -0.44 16.96 1.30
N ALA A 80 0.76 16.90 0.74
CA ALA A 80 1.16 15.94 -0.29
C ALA A 80 1.62 14.61 0.33
N ASN A 81 1.01 13.51 -0.11
CA ASN A 81 1.35 12.18 0.37
C ASN A 81 1.39 11.19 -0.78
N SER A 82 2.39 10.34 -0.85
CA SER A 82 2.43 9.30 -1.87
C SER A 82 3.07 8.00 -1.40
N ILE A 83 2.76 6.92 -2.14
CA ILE A 83 3.39 5.61 -1.99
C ILE A 83 3.59 4.96 -3.35
N ALA A 84 4.77 4.40 -3.55
CA ALA A 84 5.05 3.46 -4.63
C ALA A 84 5.32 2.09 -4.05
N LYS A 85 4.73 1.02 -4.61
CA LYS A 85 4.97 -0.35 -4.17
C LYS A 85 5.01 -1.34 -5.31
N ILE A 86 5.80 -2.40 -5.11
CA ILE A 86 5.90 -3.53 -6.01
C ILE A 86 5.91 -4.82 -5.21
N MET A 87 5.14 -5.79 -5.64
CA MET A 87 5.07 -7.12 -5.03
C MET A 87 5.26 -8.18 -6.10
N LEU A 88 6.18 -9.09 -5.84
CA LEU A 88 6.43 -10.28 -6.63
C LEU A 88 6.01 -11.51 -5.82
N THR A 89 5.32 -12.43 -6.47
CA THR A 89 4.95 -13.72 -5.88
C THR A 89 5.38 -14.86 -6.79
N ALA A 90 5.74 -15.98 -6.20
CA ALA A 90 6.00 -17.22 -6.92
C ALA A 90 5.35 -18.38 -6.17
N LYS A 91 4.69 -19.28 -6.89
CA LYS A 91 4.14 -20.52 -6.33
C LYS A 91 4.53 -21.71 -7.21
N MET A 92 5.11 -22.73 -6.57
CA MET A 92 5.49 -23.97 -7.22
C MET A 92 5.10 -25.15 -6.31
N GLY A 93 4.12 -25.93 -6.73
CA GLY A 93 3.61 -27.04 -5.92
C GLY A 93 3.13 -26.55 -4.56
N ILE A 94 3.75 -27.07 -3.50
CA ILE A 94 3.42 -26.71 -2.10
C ILE A 94 4.17 -25.48 -1.58
N VAL A 95 5.12 -24.95 -2.35
CA VAL A 95 5.98 -23.82 -1.94
C VAL A 95 5.44 -22.53 -2.51
N SER A 96 5.38 -21.49 -1.68
CA SER A 96 5.07 -20.11 -2.09
C SER A 96 6.12 -19.15 -1.56
N ALA A 97 6.43 -18.13 -2.34
CA ALA A 97 7.32 -17.04 -1.96
C ALA A 97 6.70 -15.70 -2.35
N LYS A 98 6.96 -14.67 -1.54
CA LYS A 98 6.56 -13.28 -1.80
C LYS A 98 7.70 -12.36 -1.42
N VAL A 99 7.95 -11.36 -2.28
CA VAL A 99 8.79 -10.21 -1.96
C VAL A 99 7.97 -8.96 -2.25
N LEU A 100 7.94 -8.04 -1.31
CA LEU A 100 7.26 -6.75 -1.44
C LEU A 100 8.25 -5.66 -1.05
N TYR A 101 8.29 -4.61 -1.86
CA TYR A 101 8.97 -3.36 -1.57
C TYR A 101 7.99 -2.20 -1.68
N ALA A 102 8.07 -1.24 -0.78
CA ALA A 102 7.29 -0.01 -0.83
C ALA A 102 8.12 1.16 -0.30
N MET A 103 7.89 2.32 -0.87
CA MET A 103 8.47 3.59 -0.43
C MET A 103 7.39 4.68 -0.40
N THR A 104 7.47 5.56 0.57
CA THR A 104 6.65 6.76 0.65
C THR A 104 7.46 8.00 0.32
N ASP A 105 6.76 9.10 0.04
CA ASP A 105 7.37 10.40 -0.19
C ASP A 105 8.03 10.92 1.10
N GLU A 106 9.03 11.79 0.94
CA GLU A 106 9.69 12.47 2.07
C GLU A 106 8.74 13.40 2.83
N ASP A 107 7.75 13.98 2.13
CA ASP A 107 6.77 14.89 2.71
C ASP A 107 5.64 14.15 3.44
N GLY A 108 5.28 12.94 3.01
CA GLY A 108 4.25 12.17 3.69
C GLY A 108 3.87 10.84 3.06
N GLY A 109 3.38 9.93 3.90
CA GLY A 109 2.97 8.58 3.53
C GLY A 109 1.52 8.26 3.89
N LEU A 110 0.68 9.26 4.17
CA LEU A 110 -0.76 9.05 4.41
C LEU A 110 -1.48 8.83 3.07
N THR A 111 -1.61 7.59 2.65
CA THR A 111 -2.20 7.23 1.35
C THR A 111 -3.48 6.41 1.45
N ALA A 112 -3.96 6.18 2.67
CA ALA A 112 -5.16 5.40 2.91
C ALA A 112 -5.89 5.83 4.20
N LEU A 113 -7.22 5.78 4.16
CA LEU A 113 -8.07 5.97 5.34
C LEU A 113 -8.02 4.75 6.27
N ASP A 114 -7.81 3.58 5.70
CA ASP A 114 -7.73 2.31 6.40
C ASP A 114 -6.42 1.61 6.05
N ASN A 115 -5.80 1.01 7.05
CA ASN A 115 -4.55 0.27 6.88
C ASN A 115 -4.69 -0.96 5.99
N ASP A 116 -5.90 -1.50 5.79
CA ASP A 116 -6.16 -2.61 4.88
C ASP A 116 -6.36 -2.19 3.41
N ALA A 117 -6.31 -0.88 3.11
CA ALA A 117 -6.50 -0.39 1.76
C ALA A 117 -5.35 -0.81 0.82
N VAL A 118 -5.69 -0.99 -0.46
CA VAL A 118 -4.70 -1.32 -1.50
C VAL A 118 -3.70 -0.20 -1.76
N THR A 119 -3.98 1.00 -1.27
CA THR A 119 -3.14 2.21 -1.39
C THR A 119 -2.11 2.35 -0.27
N THR A 120 -1.96 1.34 0.58
CA THR A 120 -0.93 1.28 1.62
C THR A 120 -0.32 -0.12 1.72
N VAL A 121 0.55 -0.33 2.68
CA VAL A 121 1.15 -1.63 3.00
C VAL A 121 1.10 -1.88 4.49
N ASN A 122 0.67 -3.09 4.84
CA ASN A 122 0.76 -3.60 6.20
C ASN A 122 1.73 -4.78 6.26
N GLY A 123 2.64 -4.73 7.20
CA GLY A 123 3.41 -5.87 7.67
C GLY A 123 2.67 -6.65 8.75
N TRP A 124 3.35 -7.57 9.41
CA TRP A 124 2.75 -8.40 10.47
C TRP A 124 2.28 -7.56 11.68
N SER A 125 3.05 -6.55 12.07
CA SER A 125 2.72 -5.64 13.18
C SER A 125 3.11 -4.19 12.89
N THR A 126 3.42 -3.86 11.63
CA THR A 126 3.85 -2.55 11.17
C THR A 126 2.96 -2.07 10.03
N THR A 127 2.81 -0.76 9.88
CA THR A 127 2.14 -0.14 8.74
C THR A 127 3.00 0.97 8.17
N VAL A 128 3.01 1.11 6.85
CA VAL A 128 3.64 2.21 6.13
C VAL A 128 2.73 3.45 6.09
N ASN A 129 1.43 3.26 6.28
CA ASN A 129 0.44 4.34 6.21
C ASN A 129 0.72 5.43 7.26
N GLY A 130 0.89 6.66 6.79
CA GLY A 130 1.19 7.83 7.62
C GLY A 130 2.67 7.95 8.04
N LYS A 131 3.57 7.20 7.41
CA LYS A 131 5.02 7.29 7.62
C LYS A 131 5.65 8.04 6.45
N ALA A 132 6.35 9.14 6.72
CA ALA A 132 7.09 9.91 5.73
C ALA A 132 8.48 9.30 5.52
N ASP A 133 9.02 9.43 4.30
CA ASP A 133 10.33 8.92 3.90
C ASP A 133 10.54 7.45 4.33
N ALA A 134 9.49 6.64 4.13
CA ALA A 134 9.53 5.25 4.55
C ALA A 134 10.05 4.35 3.43
N ASP A 135 11.01 3.52 3.80
CA ASP A 135 11.47 2.36 3.03
C ASP A 135 10.99 1.08 3.72
N TYR A 136 10.17 0.31 3.04
CA TYR A 136 9.64 -0.95 3.55
C TYR A 136 9.91 -2.10 2.61
N TRP A 137 10.38 -3.21 3.14
CA TRP A 137 10.42 -4.45 2.39
C TRP A 137 10.01 -5.65 3.24
N GLN A 138 9.41 -6.62 2.58
CA GLN A 138 8.94 -7.87 3.18
C GLN A 138 9.32 -9.05 2.32
N THR A 139 9.75 -10.13 2.96
CA THR A 139 9.90 -11.44 2.34
C THR A 139 9.06 -12.46 3.10
N SER A 140 8.33 -13.29 2.38
CA SER A 140 7.52 -14.36 2.96
C SER A 140 7.80 -15.67 2.22
N LEU A 141 7.87 -16.76 2.98
CA LEU A 141 7.94 -18.12 2.47
C LEU A 141 6.80 -18.93 3.08
N GLY A 142 6.12 -19.71 2.27
CA GLY A 142 5.00 -20.57 2.69
C GLY A 142 5.16 -22.00 2.18
N LEU A 143 4.72 -22.94 2.99
CA LEU A 143 4.69 -24.36 2.68
C LEU A 143 3.31 -24.94 3.01
N ASP A 144 2.58 -25.38 1.98
CA ASP A 144 1.30 -26.08 2.12
C ASP A 144 1.56 -27.58 2.37
N ILE A 145 1.89 -27.96 3.62
CA ILE A 145 2.32 -29.33 3.99
C ILE A 145 1.17 -30.31 3.86
N LEU A 146 -0.02 -29.92 4.29
CA LEU A 146 -1.26 -30.68 4.19
C LEU A 146 -2.39 -29.74 3.73
N SER A 147 -3.53 -30.30 3.36
CA SER A 147 -4.72 -29.50 2.96
C SER A 147 -5.23 -28.56 4.07
N ASN A 148 -4.88 -28.83 5.32
CA ASN A 148 -5.27 -28.06 6.50
C ASN A 148 -4.06 -27.57 7.33
N LEU A 149 -2.83 -27.69 6.81
CA LEU A 149 -1.62 -27.25 7.50
C LEU A 149 -0.72 -26.47 6.55
N ASN A 150 -0.64 -25.17 6.78
CA ASN A 150 0.32 -24.27 6.16
C ASN A 150 1.36 -23.81 7.18
N LEU A 151 2.62 -23.85 6.82
CA LEU A 151 3.73 -23.25 7.56
C LEU A 151 4.20 -22.01 6.81
N SER A 152 4.33 -20.89 7.49
CA SER A 152 4.83 -19.65 6.89
C SER A 152 5.89 -18.98 7.75
N ALA A 153 6.88 -18.39 7.08
CA ALA A 153 7.88 -17.53 7.68
C ALA A 153 7.82 -16.16 6.98
N ASN A 154 7.80 -15.09 7.77
CA ASN A 154 7.75 -13.74 7.28
C ASN A 154 8.88 -12.93 7.93
N TYR A 155 9.54 -12.11 7.13
CA TYR A 155 10.47 -11.10 7.58
C TYR A 155 10.09 -9.77 6.95
N ASN A 156 10.05 -8.71 7.73
CA ASN A 156 9.83 -7.35 7.23
C ASN A 156 10.79 -6.38 7.94
N ASN A 157 11.14 -5.33 7.24
CA ASN A 157 11.91 -4.21 7.73
C ASN A 157 11.23 -2.92 7.27
N LEU A 158 11.09 -1.97 8.17
CA LEU A 158 10.56 -0.63 7.93
C LEU A 158 11.54 0.38 8.49
N GLN A 159 11.97 1.31 7.65
CA GLN A 159 12.74 2.49 8.02
C GLN A 159 11.93 3.72 7.63
N TYR A 160 11.88 4.74 8.47
CA TYR A 160 11.16 5.98 8.17
C TYR A 160 11.70 7.13 9.02
N VAL A 161 11.49 8.36 8.57
CA VAL A 161 11.84 9.56 9.35
C VAL A 161 10.68 9.90 10.29
N ASN A 162 10.97 9.97 11.58
CA ASN A 162 10.01 10.45 12.53
C ASN A 162 10.10 11.99 12.62
N ALA A 163 8.98 12.69 12.79
CA ALA A 163 8.88 14.14 12.98
C ALA A 163 9.78 14.70 14.11
N SER A 164 10.39 13.82 14.91
CA SER A 164 11.37 14.16 15.95
C SER A 164 12.83 14.06 15.48
N ALA A 165 13.10 13.97 14.16
CA ALA A 165 14.44 13.87 13.54
C ALA A 165 15.26 12.64 14.01
N GLN A 166 14.63 11.52 14.29
CA GLN A 166 15.30 10.24 14.54
C GLN A 166 14.85 9.21 13.53
N ASP A 167 15.79 8.65 12.77
CA ASP A 167 15.57 7.48 11.96
C ASP A 167 15.23 6.29 12.89
N LEU A 168 14.08 5.70 12.67
CA LEU A 168 13.64 4.51 13.41
C LEU A 168 13.62 3.31 12.46
N THR A 169 14.25 2.23 12.89
CA THR A 169 14.20 0.93 12.23
C THR A 169 13.36 -0.02 13.08
N GLU A 170 12.28 -0.56 12.51
CA GLU A 170 11.37 -1.53 13.13
C GLU A 170 11.38 -2.90 12.42
#